data_04fff08c609fd36bfa87af62fbc93dab
#
_entry.id   04fff08c609fd36bfa87af62fbc93dab
#
_cell.length_a   1.000
_cell.length_b   1.000
_cell.length_c   1.000
_cell.angle_alpha   90.00
_cell.angle_beta   90.00
_cell.angle_gamma   90.00
#
_symmetry.space_group_name_H-M   'P 1'
#
loop_
_entity.id
_entity.type
_entity.pdbx_description
1 polymer ?
#
loop_
_entity_poly.entity_id
_entity_poly.type
_entity_poly.pdbx_seq_one_letter_code
_entity_poly.pdbx_strand_id
1 'polypeptide(L)'
;PVISGQNADLGVKREDFTYEYSVTDPDNDVVNVVEKIDGSTINTRNNVTLGETLTLSVGGNTFTGLTKAQHTIEIVATDSAGNSATRTLTFTKAINRFVITLAEPLEAQSQPTRCNINVNRDIPAGGTFKVEACNNPYDVTPVWEDCTNAVISGLAHVFENTTNTATQFGLNIRVTVERGDALTACWVSGIGGNFE
;
A
#
# COMPACT_ATOMS: atom_id res chain seq x y z
N PRO A 1 18.41 -13.87 28.10
CA PRO A 1 18.74 -13.69 26.69
C PRO A 1 19.18 -12.26 26.36
N VAL A 2 19.93 -12.09 25.27
CA VAL A 2 20.37 -10.79 24.73
C VAL A 2 20.03 -10.70 23.25
N ILE A 3 19.34 -9.64 22.84
CA ILE A 3 19.01 -9.39 21.43
C ILE A 3 20.04 -8.41 20.84
N SER A 4 20.62 -8.74 19.70
CA SER A 4 21.63 -7.91 19.03
C SER A 4 21.08 -6.53 18.61
N GLY A 5 21.99 -5.58 18.37
CA GLY A 5 21.66 -4.22 17.97
C GLY A 5 21.20 -3.33 19.11
N GLN A 6 20.56 -2.20 18.79
CA GLN A 6 20.02 -1.21 19.74
C GLN A 6 18.61 -0.81 19.35
N ASN A 7 17.85 -0.21 20.27
CA ASN A 7 16.59 0.43 19.94
C ASN A 7 16.84 1.54 18.90
N ALA A 8 16.04 1.60 17.86
CA ALA A 8 16.27 2.48 16.73
C ALA A 8 14.96 2.89 16.02
N ASP A 9 15.02 4.04 15.35
CA ASP A 9 14.03 4.39 14.34
C ASP A 9 14.53 3.93 12.96
N LEU A 10 13.74 3.07 12.31
CA LEU A 10 14.01 2.53 10.98
C LEU A 10 13.60 3.51 9.86
N GLY A 11 13.11 4.69 10.23
CA GLY A 11 12.70 5.74 9.31
C GLY A 11 11.39 5.45 8.58
N VAL A 12 11.20 6.12 7.44
CA VAL A 12 9.98 6.01 6.65
C VAL A 12 10.03 4.75 5.77
N LYS A 13 8.97 3.93 5.88
CA LYS A 13 8.74 2.74 5.05
C LYS A 13 7.52 2.95 4.15
N ARG A 14 7.66 2.66 2.85
CA ARG A 14 6.61 2.79 1.85
C ARG A 14 6.21 1.47 1.21
N GLU A 15 6.98 0.44 1.49
CA GLU A 15 6.83 -0.93 0.98
C GLU A 15 7.26 -1.93 2.05
N ASP A 16 7.06 -3.20 1.78
CA ASP A 16 7.50 -4.31 2.62
C ASP A 16 8.99 -4.19 2.94
N PHE A 17 9.37 -4.53 4.16
CA PHE A 17 10.76 -4.46 4.61
C PHE A 17 11.09 -5.57 5.61
N THR A 18 12.37 -5.78 5.81
CA THR A 18 12.91 -6.74 6.77
C THR A 18 13.85 -6.06 7.75
N TYR A 19 14.03 -6.68 8.91
CA TYR A 19 15.02 -6.32 9.92
C TYR A 19 15.73 -7.58 10.41
N GLU A 20 17.06 -7.57 10.38
CA GLU A 20 17.87 -8.70 10.83
C GLU A 20 18.35 -8.48 12.25
N TYR A 21 18.34 -9.54 13.06
CA TYR A 21 18.84 -9.56 14.42
C TYR A 21 19.29 -10.97 14.78
N SER A 22 20.00 -11.12 15.91
CA SER A 22 20.31 -12.42 16.50
C SER A 22 20.02 -12.40 17.98
N VAL A 23 19.90 -13.59 18.56
CA VAL A 23 19.70 -13.76 20.00
C VAL A 23 20.80 -14.64 20.55
N THR A 24 21.37 -14.24 21.68
CA THR A 24 22.33 -15.01 22.46
C THR A 24 21.80 -15.18 23.87
N ASP A 25 22.27 -16.21 24.56
CA ASP A 25 21.98 -16.43 25.98
C ASP A 25 23.27 -16.81 26.72
N PRO A 26 23.61 -16.13 27.83
CA PRO A 26 24.84 -16.43 28.58
C PRO A 26 24.90 -17.85 29.17
N ASP A 27 23.73 -18.39 29.53
CA ASP A 27 23.61 -19.69 30.16
C ASP A 27 23.33 -20.81 29.12
N ASN A 28 23.24 -20.43 27.84
CA ASN A 28 22.83 -21.29 26.70
C ASN A 28 21.46 -21.94 26.89
N ASP A 29 20.56 -21.26 27.56
CA ASP A 29 19.18 -21.68 27.70
C ASP A 29 18.43 -21.66 26.36
N VAL A 30 17.38 -22.48 26.30
CA VAL A 30 16.45 -22.48 25.16
C VAL A 30 15.68 -21.15 25.15
N VAL A 31 15.74 -20.44 24.03
CA VAL A 31 15.09 -19.13 23.89
C VAL A 31 13.96 -19.17 22.86
N ASN A 32 12.82 -18.59 23.22
CA ASN A 32 11.71 -18.32 22.32
C ASN A 32 11.65 -16.81 22.01
N VAL A 33 11.24 -16.46 20.80
CA VAL A 33 11.10 -15.08 20.36
C VAL A 33 9.69 -14.80 19.86
N VAL A 34 9.11 -13.68 20.31
CA VAL A 34 7.84 -13.14 19.84
C VAL A 34 8.11 -11.78 19.18
N GLU A 35 7.69 -11.66 17.93
CA GLU A 35 7.78 -10.42 17.14
C GLU A 35 6.39 -9.78 17.11
N LYS A 36 6.30 -8.48 17.45
CA LYS A 36 5.04 -7.74 17.55
C LYS A 36 5.12 -6.42 16.79
N ILE A 37 3.97 -5.95 16.32
CA ILE A 37 3.75 -4.57 15.85
C ILE A 37 2.57 -3.99 16.64
N ASP A 38 2.77 -2.84 17.27
CA ASP A 38 1.78 -2.14 18.10
C ASP A 38 1.11 -3.07 19.12
N GLY A 39 1.91 -3.94 19.74
CA GLY A 39 1.45 -4.94 20.71
C GLY A 39 0.84 -6.21 20.11
N SER A 40 0.49 -6.22 18.82
CA SER A 40 -0.06 -7.39 18.13
C SER A 40 1.04 -8.33 17.64
N THR A 41 0.97 -9.63 17.99
CA THR A 41 1.95 -10.63 17.55
C THR A 41 1.84 -10.85 16.05
N ILE A 42 2.96 -10.70 15.34
CA ILE A 42 3.08 -10.97 13.90
C ILE A 42 3.82 -12.26 13.61
N ASN A 43 4.68 -12.71 14.53
CA ASN A 43 5.40 -13.96 14.40
C ASN A 43 5.84 -14.51 15.76
N THR A 44 5.99 -15.82 15.86
CA THR A 44 6.54 -16.52 17.03
C THR A 44 7.55 -17.57 16.57
N ARG A 45 8.72 -17.57 17.18
CA ARG A 45 9.81 -18.51 16.92
C ARG A 45 10.12 -19.27 18.20
N ASN A 46 9.96 -20.58 18.17
CA ASN A 46 10.29 -21.43 19.30
C ASN A 46 11.68 -22.03 19.11
N ASN A 47 12.44 -22.12 20.21
CA ASN A 47 13.76 -22.76 20.25
C ASN A 47 14.70 -22.19 19.16
N VAL A 48 14.90 -20.89 19.17
CA VAL A 48 15.80 -20.26 18.18
C VAL A 48 17.23 -20.73 18.37
N THR A 49 17.97 -20.90 17.29
CA THR A 49 19.41 -21.22 17.35
C THR A 49 20.17 -19.95 17.79
N LEU A 50 20.87 -20.06 18.92
CA LEU A 50 21.61 -18.94 19.48
C LEU A 50 22.75 -18.50 18.56
N GLY A 51 22.89 -17.20 18.35
CA GLY A 51 23.91 -16.58 17.52
C GLY A 51 23.58 -16.53 16.02
N GLU A 52 22.59 -17.28 15.54
CA GLU A 52 22.15 -17.21 14.14
C GLU A 52 21.37 -15.93 13.82
N THR A 53 21.45 -15.50 12.59
CA THR A 53 20.68 -14.36 12.09
C THR A 53 19.22 -14.75 11.88
N LEU A 54 18.33 -14.02 12.52
CA LEU A 54 16.88 -14.08 12.36
C LEU A 54 16.41 -12.87 11.56
N THR A 55 15.42 -13.08 10.69
CA THR A 55 14.84 -12.01 9.88
C THR A 55 13.40 -11.75 10.29
N LEU A 56 13.13 -10.60 10.87
CA LEU A 56 11.76 -10.08 11.04
C LEU A 56 11.29 -9.53 9.71
N SER A 57 10.09 -9.90 9.27
CA SER A 57 9.50 -9.43 8.02
C SER A 57 8.20 -8.67 8.30
N VAL A 58 8.12 -7.44 7.80
CA VAL A 58 6.90 -6.62 7.80
C VAL A 58 6.46 -6.47 6.36
N GLY A 59 5.56 -7.35 5.90
CA GLY A 59 5.17 -7.40 4.50
C GLY A 59 3.75 -7.92 4.27
N GLY A 60 3.29 -7.88 3.02
CA GLY A 60 1.99 -8.37 2.59
C GLY A 60 0.83 -7.72 3.35
N ASN A 61 -0.09 -8.53 3.85
CA ASN A 61 -1.26 -8.06 4.60
C ASN A 61 -0.89 -7.35 5.90
N THR A 62 0.22 -7.72 6.56
CA THR A 62 0.71 -7.03 7.76
C THR A 62 1.05 -5.58 7.43
N PHE A 63 1.90 -5.33 6.43
CA PHE A 63 2.28 -3.96 6.05
C PHE A 63 1.09 -3.18 5.48
N THR A 64 0.30 -3.78 4.58
CA THR A 64 -0.84 -3.08 3.94
C THR A 64 -1.93 -2.71 4.93
N GLY A 65 -2.18 -3.53 5.95
CA GLY A 65 -3.18 -3.30 6.99
C GLY A 65 -2.82 -2.21 8.01
N LEU A 66 -1.55 -1.81 8.12
CA LEU A 66 -1.14 -0.73 9.03
C LEU A 66 -1.70 0.62 8.57
N THR A 67 -1.99 1.50 9.51
CA THR A 67 -2.37 2.88 9.24
C THR A 67 -1.18 3.72 8.77
N LYS A 68 -1.43 4.88 8.13
CA LYS A 68 -0.38 5.86 7.81
C LYS A 68 0.01 6.62 9.08
N ALA A 69 0.94 6.05 9.86
CA ALA A 69 1.38 6.58 11.14
C ALA A 69 2.76 6.03 11.51
N GLN A 70 3.29 6.45 12.65
CA GLN A 70 4.41 5.78 13.30
C GLN A 70 3.91 4.51 13.98
N HIS A 71 4.69 3.43 13.85
CA HIS A 71 4.44 2.11 14.41
C HIS A 71 5.64 1.66 15.24
N THR A 72 5.37 0.82 16.24
CA THR A 72 6.38 0.24 17.12
C THR A 72 6.50 -1.26 16.87
N ILE A 73 7.73 -1.73 16.64
CA ILE A 73 8.07 -3.14 16.60
C ILE A 73 8.68 -3.51 17.95
N GLU A 74 8.24 -4.61 18.54
CA GLU A 74 8.84 -5.22 19.71
C GLU A 74 9.30 -6.63 19.37
N ILE A 75 10.58 -6.92 19.62
CA ILE A 75 11.14 -8.26 19.55
C ILE A 75 11.39 -8.67 21.01
N VAL A 76 10.65 -9.67 21.50
CA VAL A 76 10.73 -10.15 22.87
C VAL A 76 11.33 -11.55 22.86
N ALA A 77 12.52 -11.70 23.44
CA ALA A 77 13.18 -12.97 23.63
C ALA A 77 12.99 -13.43 25.08
N THR A 78 12.55 -14.66 25.30
CA THR A 78 12.35 -15.24 26.64
C THR A 78 13.03 -16.61 26.72
N ASP A 79 13.87 -16.81 27.73
CA ASP A 79 14.54 -18.08 27.98
C ASP A 79 13.66 -19.07 28.74
N SER A 80 14.14 -20.31 28.87
CA SER A 80 13.44 -21.38 29.60
C SER A 80 13.36 -21.15 31.12
N ALA A 81 14.19 -20.26 31.68
CA ALA A 81 14.16 -19.87 33.07
C ALA A 81 13.17 -18.72 33.36
N GLY A 82 12.60 -18.12 32.31
CA GLY A 82 11.60 -17.04 32.38
C GLY A 82 12.20 -15.62 32.35
N ASN A 83 13.51 -15.49 32.11
CA ASN A 83 14.12 -14.17 31.90
C ASN A 83 13.80 -13.68 30.48
N SER A 84 13.61 -12.37 30.32
CA SER A 84 13.27 -11.78 29.02
C SER A 84 14.08 -10.54 28.69
N ALA A 85 14.32 -10.33 27.42
CA ALA A 85 14.86 -9.09 26.83
C ALA A 85 13.93 -8.60 25.74
N THR A 86 13.86 -7.29 25.58
CA THR A 86 13.03 -6.65 24.53
C THR A 86 13.88 -5.69 23.72
N ARG A 87 13.75 -5.77 22.39
CA ARG A 87 14.25 -4.79 21.43
C ARG A 87 13.06 -4.01 20.89
N THR A 88 13.11 -2.69 21.00
CA THR A 88 12.08 -1.78 20.48
C THR A 88 12.62 -1.02 19.28
N LEU A 89 11.89 -1.09 18.17
CA LEU A 89 12.18 -0.35 16.95
C LEU A 89 10.94 0.45 16.57
N THR A 90 11.14 1.60 15.95
CA THR A 90 10.02 2.38 15.38
C THR A 90 10.21 2.55 13.88
N PHE A 91 9.12 2.77 13.17
CA PHE A 91 9.14 3.19 11.78
C PHE A 91 7.86 4.00 11.47
N THR A 92 7.92 4.83 10.43
CA THR A 92 6.74 5.57 9.96
C THR A 92 6.26 4.97 8.66
N LYS A 93 5.04 4.40 8.63
CA LYS A 93 4.42 3.97 7.38
C LYS A 93 4.00 5.18 6.55
N ALA A 94 4.42 5.22 5.30
CA ALA A 94 3.97 6.18 4.30
C ALA A 94 3.38 5.44 3.08
N ILE A 95 2.55 6.15 2.31
CA ILE A 95 1.95 5.63 1.09
C ILE A 95 2.83 6.02 -0.09
N ASN A 96 3.18 5.04 -0.93
CA ASN A 96 3.89 5.28 -2.18
C ASN A 96 2.95 5.39 -3.38
N ARG A 97 1.79 4.72 -3.33
CA ARG A 97 0.80 4.65 -4.39
C ARG A 97 -0.62 4.63 -3.82
N PHE A 98 -1.55 5.31 -4.47
CA PHE A 98 -2.97 5.11 -4.22
C PHE A 98 -3.75 5.04 -5.53
N VAL A 99 -4.90 4.38 -5.48
CA VAL A 99 -5.84 4.27 -6.58
C VAL A 99 -7.22 4.70 -6.08
N ILE A 100 -7.87 5.58 -6.83
CA ILE A 100 -9.26 5.97 -6.61
C ILE A 100 -10.06 5.35 -7.76
N THR A 101 -11.07 4.55 -7.44
CA THR A 101 -12.03 4.01 -8.41
C THR A 101 -13.43 4.30 -7.87
N LEU A 102 -14.38 4.63 -8.72
CA LEU A 102 -15.77 4.76 -8.27
C LEU A 102 -16.24 3.39 -7.76
N ALA A 103 -16.85 3.39 -6.57
CA ALA A 103 -17.37 2.16 -5.96
C ALA A 103 -18.49 1.55 -6.81
N GLU A 104 -19.35 2.43 -7.36
CA GLU A 104 -20.39 2.09 -8.31
C GLU A 104 -20.16 2.88 -9.59
N PRO A 105 -20.29 2.27 -10.79
CA PRO A 105 -20.24 3.00 -12.04
C PRO A 105 -21.36 4.05 -12.13
N LEU A 106 -21.10 5.13 -12.84
CA LEU A 106 -22.13 6.11 -13.20
C LEU A 106 -23.03 5.50 -14.27
N GLU A 107 -24.33 5.38 -14.00
CA GLU A 107 -25.29 4.80 -14.94
C GLU A 107 -25.49 5.68 -16.18
N ALA A 108 -25.72 5.05 -17.34
CA ALA A 108 -25.98 5.66 -18.62
C ALA A 108 -27.17 5.03 -19.31
N GLN A 109 -27.83 5.75 -20.22
CA GLN A 109 -28.96 5.24 -21.06
C GLN A 109 -28.43 4.42 -22.25
N SER A 110 -27.21 4.66 -22.68
CA SER A 110 -26.49 3.97 -23.74
C SER A 110 -25.03 3.89 -23.41
N GLN A 111 -24.28 3.05 -24.14
CA GLN A 111 -22.82 2.99 -23.95
C GLN A 111 -22.20 4.36 -24.24
N PRO A 112 -21.47 4.96 -23.27
CA PRO A 112 -20.79 6.22 -23.50
C PRO A 112 -19.78 6.15 -24.64
N THR A 113 -19.81 7.13 -25.53
CA THR A 113 -18.89 7.23 -26.66
C THR A 113 -17.73 8.17 -26.38
N ARG A 114 -17.91 9.10 -25.44
CA ARG A 114 -16.85 9.98 -24.96
C ARG A 114 -17.09 10.45 -23.53
N CYS A 115 -16.01 10.88 -22.88
CA CYS A 115 -16.08 11.49 -21.56
C CYS A 115 -15.12 12.69 -21.46
N ASN A 116 -15.47 13.66 -20.62
CA ASN A 116 -14.62 14.76 -20.23
C ASN A 116 -14.43 14.68 -18.71
N ILE A 117 -13.22 14.35 -18.26
CA ILE A 117 -12.89 14.12 -16.86
C ILE A 117 -11.98 15.23 -16.38
N ASN A 118 -12.32 15.81 -15.25
CA ASN A 118 -11.50 16.79 -14.53
C ASN A 118 -11.03 16.20 -13.22
N VAL A 119 -9.74 16.33 -12.93
CA VAL A 119 -9.15 15.85 -11.68
C VAL A 119 -8.41 17.01 -11.01
N ASN A 120 -8.92 17.45 -9.86
CA ASN A 120 -8.23 18.44 -9.05
C ASN A 120 -7.13 17.74 -8.25
N ARG A 121 -5.87 18.06 -8.57
CA ARG A 121 -4.68 17.33 -8.08
C ARG A 121 -3.48 18.24 -7.91
N ASP A 122 -2.55 17.80 -7.07
CA ASP A 122 -1.17 18.28 -7.03
C ASP A 122 -0.23 17.08 -7.09
N ILE A 123 0.54 16.99 -8.17
CA ILE A 123 1.50 15.91 -8.43
C ILE A 123 2.86 16.57 -8.65
N PRO A 124 3.66 16.70 -7.59
CA PRO A 124 4.99 17.28 -7.67
C PRO A 124 5.91 16.50 -8.60
N ALA A 125 6.98 17.17 -9.05
CA ALA A 125 8.00 16.54 -9.88
C ALA A 125 8.54 15.27 -9.24
N GLY A 126 8.66 14.20 -10.02
CA GLY A 126 9.01 12.84 -9.56
C GLY A 126 7.80 11.95 -9.26
N GLY A 127 6.61 12.53 -9.08
CA GLY A 127 5.38 11.76 -8.99
C GLY A 127 4.78 11.44 -10.37
N THR A 128 3.93 10.41 -10.43
CA THR A 128 3.19 10.02 -11.63
C THR A 128 1.69 10.03 -11.38
N PHE A 129 0.95 10.25 -12.45
CA PHE A 129 -0.49 10.35 -12.45
C PHE A 129 -1.04 9.69 -13.70
N LYS A 130 -2.04 8.81 -13.53
CA LYS A 130 -2.73 8.13 -14.62
C LYS A 130 -4.22 8.18 -14.38
N VAL A 131 -4.99 8.47 -15.43
CA VAL A 131 -6.46 8.38 -15.43
C VAL A 131 -6.89 7.39 -16.49
N GLU A 132 -7.76 6.47 -16.10
CA GLU A 132 -8.36 5.50 -17.00
C GLU A 132 -9.88 5.59 -16.89
N ALA A 133 -10.56 5.44 -18.01
CA ALA A 133 -12.01 5.40 -18.09
C ALA A 133 -12.47 4.07 -18.72
N CYS A 134 -13.65 3.62 -18.32
CA CYS A 134 -14.27 2.39 -18.81
C CYS A 134 -15.73 2.66 -19.16
N ASN A 135 -16.11 2.43 -20.42
CA ASN A 135 -17.46 2.66 -20.92
C ASN A 135 -18.33 1.38 -21.01
N ASN A 136 -17.80 0.26 -20.49
CA ASN A 136 -18.52 -1.02 -20.34
C ASN A 136 -18.27 -1.64 -18.94
N PRO A 137 -18.51 -0.89 -17.85
CA PRO A 137 -18.08 -1.29 -16.51
C PRO A 137 -18.85 -2.48 -15.93
N TYR A 138 -19.98 -2.84 -16.52
CA TYR A 138 -20.80 -3.97 -16.09
C TYR A 138 -20.50 -5.28 -16.84
N ASP A 139 -19.61 -5.25 -17.82
CA ASP A 139 -19.15 -6.44 -18.52
C ASP A 139 -18.32 -7.34 -17.60
N VAL A 140 -18.31 -8.65 -17.87
CA VAL A 140 -17.46 -9.62 -17.15
C VAL A 140 -15.97 -9.24 -17.28
N THR A 141 -15.59 -8.65 -18.40
CA THR A 141 -14.25 -8.17 -18.66
C THR A 141 -14.31 -6.70 -19.12
N PRO A 142 -14.35 -5.74 -18.18
CA PRO A 142 -14.40 -4.32 -18.52
C PRO A 142 -13.12 -3.87 -19.24
N VAL A 143 -13.28 -2.99 -20.25
CA VAL A 143 -12.17 -2.40 -21.00
C VAL A 143 -11.84 -1.03 -20.41
N TRP A 144 -10.59 -0.86 -19.95
CA TRP A 144 -10.10 0.40 -19.40
C TRP A 144 -9.19 1.09 -20.42
N GLU A 145 -9.50 2.33 -20.75
CA GLU A 145 -8.72 3.14 -21.67
C GLU A 145 -7.99 4.27 -20.94
N ASP A 146 -6.74 4.51 -21.33
CA ASP A 146 -5.93 5.59 -20.77
C ASP A 146 -6.37 6.94 -21.35
N CYS A 147 -6.98 7.77 -20.52
CA CYS A 147 -7.41 9.12 -20.87
C CYS A 147 -6.55 10.22 -20.22
N THR A 148 -5.37 9.87 -19.68
CA THR A 148 -4.49 10.79 -18.95
C THR A 148 -4.17 12.05 -19.74
N ASN A 149 -3.81 11.94 -21.02
CA ASN A 149 -3.47 13.06 -21.86
C ASN A 149 -4.67 13.98 -22.13
N ALA A 150 -5.87 13.40 -22.31
CA ALA A 150 -7.09 14.16 -22.47
C ALA A 150 -7.40 14.98 -21.20
N VAL A 151 -7.29 14.35 -20.01
CA VAL A 151 -7.48 15.02 -18.72
C VAL A 151 -6.47 16.13 -18.49
N ILE A 152 -5.20 15.93 -18.83
CA ILE A 152 -4.14 16.94 -18.66
C ILE A 152 -4.41 18.15 -19.57
N SER A 153 -4.88 17.89 -20.79
CA SER A 153 -5.13 18.92 -21.81
C SER A 153 -6.51 19.57 -21.69
N GLY A 154 -7.39 19.09 -20.81
CA GLY A 154 -8.77 19.54 -20.68
C GLY A 154 -9.65 19.20 -21.89
N LEU A 155 -9.30 18.13 -22.60
CA LEU A 155 -10.03 17.64 -23.78
C LEU A 155 -10.90 16.43 -23.42
N ALA A 156 -11.90 16.17 -24.25
CA ALA A 156 -12.68 14.94 -24.14
C ALA A 156 -11.85 13.73 -24.63
N HIS A 157 -11.98 12.62 -23.94
CA HIS A 157 -11.54 11.31 -24.40
C HIS A 157 -12.66 10.66 -25.21
N VAL A 158 -12.35 10.19 -26.41
CA VAL A 158 -13.26 9.41 -27.26
C VAL A 158 -12.90 7.94 -27.10
N PHE A 159 -13.86 7.11 -26.71
CA PHE A 159 -13.62 5.69 -26.49
C PHE A 159 -13.36 4.95 -27.81
N GLU A 160 -12.33 4.11 -27.79
CA GLU A 160 -12.05 3.14 -28.85
C GLU A 160 -12.94 1.89 -28.70
N ASN A 161 -13.27 1.53 -27.45
CA ASN A 161 -14.17 0.41 -27.16
C ASN A 161 -15.62 0.74 -27.55
N THR A 162 -16.15 -0.01 -28.50
CA THR A 162 -17.56 0.06 -28.98
C THR A 162 -18.37 -1.15 -28.54
N THR A 163 -17.82 -2.03 -27.69
CA THR A 163 -18.47 -3.27 -27.27
C THR A 163 -18.95 -3.15 -25.83
N ASN A 164 -20.21 -3.50 -25.62
CA ASN A 164 -20.83 -3.70 -24.30
C ASN A 164 -21.68 -4.99 -24.36
N THR A 165 -21.35 -5.96 -23.53
CA THR A 165 -22.02 -7.27 -23.49
C THR A 165 -23.06 -7.35 -22.37
N ALA A 166 -22.98 -6.46 -21.39
CA ALA A 166 -23.98 -6.34 -20.33
C ALA A 166 -25.26 -5.64 -20.84
N THR A 167 -26.35 -5.82 -20.11
CA THR A 167 -27.61 -5.12 -20.36
C THR A 167 -27.64 -3.69 -19.81
N GLN A 168 -26.71 -3.36 -18.95
CA GLN A 168 -26.55 -2.04 -18.33
C GLN A 168 -25.39 -1.28 -19.00
N PHE A 169 -25.55 0.05 -19.07
CA PHE A 169 -24.54 0.94 -19.59
C PHE A 169 -24.07 1.89 -18.48
N GLY A 170 -22.83 2.31 -18.55
CA GLY A 170 -22.29 3.24 -17.59
C GLY A 170 -20.85 3.64 -17.87
N LEU A 171 -20.35 4.52 -17.00
CA LEU A 171 -18.97 4.96 -16.98
C LEU A 171 -18.33 4.64 -15.61
N ASN A 172 -17.14 4.06 -15.62
CA ASN A 172 -16.31 4.01 -14.43
C ASN A 172 -14.98 4.73 -14.68
N ILE A 173 -14.40 5.26 -13.62
CA ILE A 173 -13.15 6.05 -13.65
C ILE A 173 -12.20 5.49 -12.64
N ARG A 174 -10.93 5.39 -13.03
CA ARG A 174 -9.84 5.01 -12.15
C ARG A 174 -8.70 6.04 -12.25
N VAL A 175 -8.31 6.58 -11.10
CA VAL A 175 -7.17 7.48 -10.98
C VAL A 175 -6.08 6.79 -10.17
N THR A 176 -4.92 6.62 -10.77
CA THR A 176 -3.73 6.06 -10.11
C THR A 176 -2.72 7.17 -9.91
N VAL A 177 -2.20 7.29 -8.70
CA VAL A 177 -1.13 8.23 -8.34
C VAL A 177 -0.01 7.46 -7.68
N GLU A 178 1.21 7.66 -8.16
CA GLU A 178 2.41 7.12 -7.52
C GLU A 178 3.33 8.27 -7.12
N ARG A 179 3.86 8.19 -5.90
CA ARG A 179 4.75 9.21 -5.36
C ARG A 179 6.08 9.25 -6.10
N GLY A 180 6.63 8.07 -6.49
CA GLY A 180 7.96 7.98 -7.06
C GLY A 180 9.00 8.71 -6.20
N ASP A 181 9.82 9.56 -6.85
CA ASP A 181 10.85 10.36 -6.21
C ASP A 181 10.37 11.76 -5.75
N ALA A 182 9.06 12.02 -5.76
CA ALA A 182 8.52 13.31 -5.32
C ALA A 182 8.89 13.63 -3.87
N LEU A 183 9.46 14.82 -3.64
CA LEU A 183 9.91 15.28 -2.32
C LEU A 183 8.74 15.63 -1.39
N THR A 184 7.63 16.09 -1.98
CA THR A 184 6.40 16.44 -1.26
C THR A 184 5.28 15.45 -1.54
N ALA A 185 4.16 15.54 -0.83
CA ALA A 185 3.03 14.64 -1.00
C ALA A 185 2.30 14.89 -2.32
N CYS A 186 1.94 13.80 -3.02
CA CYS A 186 0.96 13.84 -4.11
C CYS A 186 -0.44 13.75 -3.52
N TRP A 187 -1.40 14.49 -4.08
CA TRP A 187 -2.78 14.42 -3.65
C TRP A 187 -3.78 14.64 -4.80
N VAL A 188 -4.99 14.12 -4.61
CA VAL A 188 -6.17 14.36 -5.42
C VAL A 188 -7.28 14.79 -4.46
N SER A 189 -7.94 15.92 -4.74
CA SER A 189 -9.00 16.46 -3.89
C SER A 189 -10.39 16.39 -4.52
N GLY A 190 -10.48 16.11 -5.82
CA GLY A 190 -11.77 15.99 -6.48
C GLY A 190 -11.65 15.39 -7.87
N ILE A 191 -12.69 14.68 -8.27
CA ILE A 191 -12.90 14.15 -9.62
C ILE A 191 -14.30 14.58 -10.05
N GLY A 192 -14.43 15.11 -11.26
CA GLY A 192 -15.70 15.50 -11.83
C GLY A 192 -15.65 15.43 -13.34
N GLY A 193 -16.80 15.65 -14.00
CA GLY A 193 -16.87 15.63 -15.45
C GLY A 193 -18.25 15.33 -15.98
N ASN A 194 -18.32 15.02 -17.28
CA ASN A 194 -19.50 14.57 -17.99
C ASN A 194 -19.13 13.52 -19.02
N PHE A 195 -20.14 12.82 -19.53
CA PHE A 195 -20.03 11.83 -20.60
C PHE A 195 -21.30 11.81 -21.46
N GLU A 196 -21.18 11.32 -22.66
CA GLU A 196 -22.28 11.13 -23.62
C GLU A 196 -22.09 9.88 -24.49
#